data_5ef356fc8fcd8ecfee756dec74d03d0f
#
_entry.id   5ef356fc8fcd8ecfee756dec74d03d0f
#
_cell.length_a   1.000
_cell.length_b   1.000
_cell.length_c   1.000
_cell.angle_alpha   90.00
_cell.angle_beta   90.00
_cell.angle_gamma   90.00
#
_symmetry.space_group_name_H-M   'P 1'
#
loop_
_entity.id
_entity.type
_entity.pdbx_description
1 polymer ?
#
loop_
_entity_poly.entity_id
_entity_poly.type
_entity_poly.pdbx_seq_one_letter_code
_entity_poly.pdbx_strand_id
1 'polypeptide(L)'
;MKIVFATNNKHKLDEIRDILGPSFEVLSLNDLGCHDDIPETGSTLEENARQKAQYIYDKYHCNVFADDTGLEVEALGGEPGVYSARYAAIKDPNAESHDSEANMTTLLKELEGKTNRNARFRTVISLILTSHTEEQREHQDYDSSLFEGIVEGEIIRERRGGEGFGYDPIFQPEGYNKTFAELGNDIKNTISHRARAV
;
A
#
# COMPACT_ATOMS: atom_id res chain seq x y z
N MET A 1 -16.14 12.21 9.90
CA MET A 1 -16.36 12.14 8.43
C MET A 1 -16.39 10.67 8.03
N LYS A 2 -17.35 10.27 7.17
CA LYS A 2 -17.37 8.93 6.55
C LYS A 2 -16.56 8.94 5.28
N ILE A 3 -15.71 7.94 5.10
CA ILE A 3 -14.89 7.78 3.91
C ILE A 3 -14.65 6.30 3.63
N VAL A 4 -14.69 5.92 2.37
CA VAL A 4 -14.44 4.54 1.92
C VAL A 4 -12.94 4.35 1.66
N PHE A 5 -12.38 3.25 2.13
CA PHE A 5 -11.07 2.80 1.70
C PHE A 5 -11.21 1.69 0.67
N ALA A 6 -10.84 1.98 -0.58
CA ALA A 6 -10.98 1.08 -1.71
C ALA A 6 -9.88 0.00 -1.71
N THR A 7 -9.96 -0.92 -0.76
CA THR A 7 -9.04 -2.05 -0.63
C THR A 7 -9.76 -3.32 -0.21
N ASN A 8 -9.31 -4.47 -0.73
CA ASN A 8 -9.68 -5.79 -0.24
C ASN A 8 -8.67 -6.34 0.77
N ASN A 9 -7.59 -5.60 1.05
CA ASN A 9 -6.56 -6.01 2.00
C ASN A 9 -6.95 -5.61 3.42
N LYS A 10 -7.31 -6.63 4.23
CA LYS A 10 -7.72 -6.42 5.62
C LYS A 10 -6.63 -5.77 6.47
N HIS A 11 -5.36 -6.15 6.29
CA HIS A 11 -4.24 -5.58 7.04
C HIS A 11 -4.08 -4.08 6.78
N LYS A 12 -4.22 -3.65 5.52
CA LYS A 12 -4.21 -2.22 5.17
C LYS A 12 -5.37 -1.47 5.83
N LEU A 13 -6.56 -2.07 5.81
CA LEU A 13 -7.75 -1.46 6.40
C LEU A 13 -7.58 -1.27 7.92
N ASP A 14 -7.07 -2.29 8.62
CA ASP A 14 -6.84 -2.24 10.05
C ASP A 14 -5.78 -1.16 10.39
N GLU A 15 -4.66 -1.12 9.65
CA GLU A 15 -3.62 -0.08 9.82
C GLU A 15 -4.18 1.33 9.62
N ILE A 16 -4.98 1.57 8.58
CA ILE A 16 -5.57 2.89 8.31
C ILE A 16 -6.54 3.31 9.41
N ARG A 17 -7.35 2.40 9.92
CA ARG A 17 -8.26 2.68 11.02
C ARG A 17 -7.52 3.07 12.29
N ASP A 18 -6.42 2.38 12.58
CA ASP A 18 -5.56 2.70 13.73
C ASP A 18 -4.89 4.08 13.57
N ILE A 19 -4.40 4.39 12.37
CA ILE A 19 -3.71 5.66 12.08
C ILE A 19 -4.67 6.85 12.15
N LEU A 20 -5.84 6.76 11.52
CA LEU A 20 -6.82 7.84 11.45
C LEU A 20 -7.59 8.04 12.76
N GLY A 21 -7.70 6.99 13.56
CA GLY A 21 -8.41 7.01 14.83
C GLY A 21 -9.91 7.30 14.69
N PRO A 22 -10.58 7.64 15.81
CA PRO A 22 -12.04 7.73 15.86
C PRO A 22 -12.65 8.94 15.14
N SER A 23 -11.84 9.89 14.69
CA SER A 23 -12.32 11.08 13.96
C SER A 23 -12.87 10.76 12.58
N PHE A 24 -12.48 9.61 12.03
CA PHE A 24 -12.90 9.13 10.73
C PHE A 24 -13.62 7.78 10.86
N GLU A 25 -14.79 7.67 10.22
CA GLU A 25 -15.47 6.40 10.02
C GLU A 25 -14.99 5.81 8.68
N VAL A 26 -13.98 4.94 8.74
CA VAL A 26 -13.43 4.30 7.55
C VAL A 26 -14.24 3.06 7.21
N LEU A 27 -14.94 3.13 6.09
CA LEU A 27 -15.75 2.04 5.56
C LEU A 27 -14.91 1.15 4.64
N SER A 28 -15.15 -0.15 4.72
CA SER A 28 -14.58 -1.14 3.81
C SER A 28 -15.42 -1.25 2.53
N LEU A 29 -14.89 -1.95 1.53
CA LEU A 29 -15.67 -2.35 0.35
C LEU A 29 -16.85 -3.25 0.72
N ASN A 30 -16.68 -4.12 1.72
CA ASN A 30 -17.78 -4.95 2.24
C ASN A 30 -18.90 -4.12 2.85
N ASP A 31 -18.58 -3.03 3.56
CA ASP A 31 -19.59 -2.12 4.13
C ASP A 31 -20.44 -1.44 3.05
N LEU A 32 -19.87 -1.28 1.83
CA LEU A 32 -20.60 -0.81 0.64
C LEU A 32 -21.36 -1.92 -0.10
N GLY A 33 -21.16 -3.19 0.26
CA GLY A 33 -21.61 -4.33 -0.53
C GLY A 33 -20.88 -4.50 -1.87
N CYS A 34 -19.68 -3.93 -1.99
CA CYS A 34 -18.84 -4.06 -3.19
C CYS A 34 -17.97 -5.30 -3.08
N HIS A 35 -18.18 -6.25 -4.00
CA HIS A 35 -17.41 -7.48 -4.12
C HIS A 35 -16.67 -7.56 -5.46
N ASP A 36 -16.52 -6.42 -6.14
CA ASP A 36 -15.85 -6.36 -7.43
C ASP A 36 -14.34 -6.59 -7.26
N ASP A 37 -13.75 -7.17 -8.27
CA ASP A 37 -12.30 -7.16 -8.46
C ASP A 37 -11.91 -5.83 -9.11
N ILE A 38 -11.40 -4.91 -8.30
CA ILE A 38 -11.07 -3.56 -8.76
C ILE A 38 -9.80 -3.63 -9.59
N PRO A 39 -9.81 -3.12 -10.84
CA PRO A 39 -8.65 -3.23 -11.71
C PRO A 39 -7.43 -2.46 -11.17
N GLU A 40 -6.26 -3.05 -11.32
CA GLU A 40 -4.94 -2.48 -11.06
C GLU A 40 -4.05 -2.74 -12.28
N THR A 41 -4.23 -1.95 -13.32
CA THR A 41 -3.56 -2.12 -14.63
C THR A 41 -2.50 -1.06 -14.91
N GLY A 42 -2.30 -0.14 -13.96
CA GLY A 42 -1.31 0.93 -14.08
C GLY A 42 0.13 0.41 -14.00
N SER A 43 1.02 1.17 -14.57
CA SER A 43 2.48 0.93 -14.54
C SER A 43 3.17 1.63 -13.36
N THR A 44 2.46 2.48 -12.64
CA THR A 44 2.93 3.24 -11.48
C THR A 44 1.97 3.09 -10.30
N LEU A 45 2.48 3.36 -9.09
CA LEU A 45 1.65 3.38 -7.88
C LEU A 45 0.56 4.45 -7.97
N GLU A 46 0.88 5.61 -8.55
CA GLU A 46 -0.05 6.72 -8.77
C GLU A 46 -1.22 6.31 -9.67
N GLU A 47 -0.93 5.64 -10.78
CA GLU A 47 -1.96 5.16 -11.72
C GLU A 47 -2.89 4.17 -11.05
N ASN A 48 -2.36 3.20 -10.32
CA ASN A 48 -3.18 2.20 -9.63
C ASN A 48 -4.01 2.80 -8.49
N ALA A 49 -3.45 3.70 -7.69
CA ALA A 49 -4.19 4.38 -6.64
C ALA A 49 -5.35 5.20 -7.22
N ARG A 50 -5.10 5.97 -8.30
CA ARG A 50 -6.15 6.73 -8.99
C ARG A 50 -7.22 5.83 -9.59
N GLN A 51 -6.82 4.75 -10.26
CA GLN A 51 -7.74 3.81 -10.90
C GLN A 51 -8.70 3.20 -9.88
N LYS A 52 -8.20 2.79 -8.72
CA LYS A 52 -9.03 2.22 -7.66
C LYS A 52 -10.00 3.23 -7.05
N ALA A 53 -9.51 4.42 -6.72
CA ALA A 53 -10.36 5.47 -6.15
C ALA A 53 -11.46 5.89 -7.14
N GLN A 54 -11.10 6.10 -8.41
CA GLN A 54 -12.03 6.49 -9.46
C GLN A 54 -13.10 5.42 -9.70
N TYR A 55 -12.70 4.13 -9.74
CA TYR A 55 -13.65 3.03 -9.92
C TYR A 55 -14.77 3.03 -8.87
N ILE A 56 -14.41 3.21 -7.60
CA ILE A 56 -15.39 3.25 -6.50
C ILE A 56 -16.20 4.55 -6.55
N TYR A 57 -15.58 5.68 -6.85
CA TYR A 57 -16.30 6.95 -6.99
C TYR A 57 -17.37 6.87 -8.09
N ASP A 58 -17.01 6.38 -9.28
CA ASP A 58 -17.94 6.28 -10.41
C ASP A 58 -19.13 5.38 -10.11
N LYS A 59 -18.93 4.35 -9.27
CA LYS A 59 -19.98 3.40 -8.93
C LYS A 59 -20.87 3.85 -7.77
N TYR A 60 -20.30 4.51 -6.76
CA TYR A 60 -20.98 4.79 -5.50
C TYR A 60 -21.15 6.29 -5.18
N HIS A 61 -20.49 7.18 -5.91
CA HIS A 61 -20.52 8.63 -5.70
C HIS A 61 -20.29 9.05 -4.24
N CYS A 62 -19.28 8.50 -3.60
CA CYS A 62 -18.96 8.73 -2.19
C CYS A 62 -17.53 9.24 -2.02
N ASN A 63 -17.26 9.82 -0.84
CA ASN A 63 -15.88 10.10 -0.45
C ASN A 63 -15.09 8.80 -0.39
N VAL A 64 -13.99 8.73 -1.10
CA VAL A 64 -13.19 7.52 -1.24
C VAL A 64 -11.71 7.85 -1.33
N PHE A 65 -10.89 6.99 -0.77
CA PHE A 65 -9.47 6.96 -1.05
C PHE A 65 -9.03 5.53 -1.36
N ALA A 66 -7.96 5.44 -2.13
CA ALA A 66 -7.28 4.19 -2.41
C ALA A 66 -5.78 4.39 -2.23
N ASP A 67 -5.09 3.34 -1.81
CA ASP A 67 -3.63 3.32 -1.79
C ASP A 67 -3.07 2.32 -2.79
N ASP A 68 -1.88 2.61 -3.31
CA ASP A 68 -1.00 1.59 -3.84
C ASP A 68 0.36 1.70 -3.17
N THR A 69 0.96 0.55 -2.86
CA THR A 69 2.20 0.47 -2.08
C THR A 69 3.18 -0.45 -2.78
N GLY A 70 4.41 0.00 -2.90
CA GLY A 70 5.51 -0.78 -3.42
C GLY A 70 6.72 -0.76 -2.51
N LEU A 71 7.47 -1.86 -2.54
CA LEU A 71 8.83 -1.96 -2.03
C LEU A 71 9.77 -1.73 -3.21
N GLU A 72 10.61 -0.72 -3.13
CA GLU A 72 11.57 -0.37 -4.16
C GLU A 72 12.99 -0.67 -3.64
N VAL A 73 13.71 -1.55 -4.33
CA VAL A 73 15.06 -1.98 -3.95
C VAL A 73 16.07 -1.41 -4.92
N GLU A 74 17.01 -0.63 -4.41
CA GLU A 74 17.95 0.13 -5.24
C GLU A 74 18.82 -0.78 -6.13
N ALA A 75 19.39 -1.86 -5.57
CA ALA A 75 20.21 -2.80 -6.31
C ALA A 75 19.48 -3.58 -7.41
N LEU A 76 18.15 -3.53 -7.43
CA LEU A 76 17.28 -4.16 -8.42
C LEU A 76 16.59 -3.14 -9.34
N GLY A 77 17.10 -1.90 -9.39
CA GLY A 77 16.52 -0.85 -10.25
C GLY A 77 15.12 -0.42 -9.87
N GLY A 78 14.73 -0.59 -8.60
CA GLY A 78 13.42 -0.26 -8.08
C GLY A 78 12.43 -1.42 -8.04
N GLU A 79 12.80 -2.63 -8.49
CA GLU A 79 11.98 -3.83 -8.29
C GLU A 79 11.90 -4.18 -6.78
N PRO A 80 10.80 -4.77 -6.32
CA PRO A 80 9.57 -5.17 -7.03
C PRO A 80 8.65 -4.00 -7.42
N GLY A 81 8.69 -2.84 -6.75
CA GLY A 81 7.91 -1.66 -7.09
C GLY A 81 6.41 -1.92 -7.15
N VAL A 82 5.76 -1.55 -8.23
CA VAL A 82 4.33 -1.75 -8.48
C VAL A 82 3.91 -3.24 -8.46
N TYR A 83 4.87 -4.14 -8.64
CA TYR A 83 4.65 -5.59 -8.64
C TYR A 83 4.86 -6.28 -7.28
N SER A 84 5.01 -5.50 -6.21
CA SER A 84 5.38 -6.02 -4.89
C SER A 84 4.47 -7.15 -4.40
N ALA A 85 3.15 -7.04 -4.57
CA ALA A 85 2.20 -8.05 -4.13
C ALA A 85 2.23 -9.36 -4.95
N ARG A 86 2.81 -9.34 -6.15
CA ARG A 86 2.84 -10.45 -7.10
C ARG A 86 4.24 -10.76 -7.64
N TYR A 87 5.27 -10.37 -6.90
CA TYR A 87 6.66 -10.45 -7.38
C TYR A 87 7.09 -11.87 -7.72
N ALA A 88 6.77 -12.84 -6.86
CA ALA A 88 7.04 -14.25 -7.14
C ALA A 88 6.30 -14.75 -8.40
N ALA A 89 5.03 -14.40 -8.56
CA ALA A 89 4.23 -14.81 -9.70
C ALA A 89 4.72 -14.25 -11.04
N ILE A 90 5.38 -13.09 -11.02
CA ILE A 90 6.00 -12.51 -12.24
C ILE A 90 7.27 -13.28 -12.62
N LYS A 91 8.05 -13.72 -11.63
CA LYS A 91 9.31 -14.46 -11.87
C LYS A 91 9.08 -15.95 -12.10
N ASP A 92 8.04 -16.54 -11.54
CA ASP A 92 7.66 -17.95 -11.67
C ASP A 92 6.13 -18.09 -11.91
N PRO A 93 5.72 -18.54 -13.10
CA PRO A 93 4.30 -18.71 -13.43
C PRO A 93 3.55 -19.73 -12.55
N ASN A 94 4.26 -20.55 -11.77
CA ASN A 94 3.64 -21.51 -10.85
C ASN A 94 3.42 -20.91 -9.44
N ALA A 95 3.97 -19.72 -9.15
CA ALA A 95 3.77 -19.05 -7.88
C ALA A 95 2.42 -18.31 -7.85
N GLU A 96 1.79 -18.33 -6.69
CA GLU A 96 0.53 -17.62 -6.49
C GLU A 96 0.75 -16.13 -6.29
N SER A 97 -0.18 -15.31 -6.78
CA SER A 97 -0.21 -13.88 -6.48
C SER A 97 -0.59 -13.67 -5.01
N HIS A 98 -0.01 -12.65 -4.38
CA HIS A 98 -0.23 -12.29 -2.96
C HIS A 98 0.32 -13.30 -1.94
N ASP A 99 1.17 -14.24 -2.36
CA ASP A 99 1.93 -15.09 -1.45
C ASP A 99 3.16 -14.34 -0.91
N SER A 100 3.02 -13.81 0.30
CA SER A 100 4.09 -13.02 0.95
C SER A 100 5.37 -13.81 1.16
N GLU A 101 5.28 -15.11 1.50
CA GLU A 101 6.45 -15.96 1.70
C GLU A 101 7.20 -16.20 0.39
N ALA A 102 6.46 -16.49 -0.69
CA ALA A 102 7.04 -16.64 -2.02
C ALA A 102 7.67 -15.33 -2.52
N ASN A 103 7.01 -14.20 -2.29
CA ASN A 103 7.51 -12.87 -2.66
C ASN A 103 8.82 -12.54 -1.92
N MET A 104 8.89 -12.77 -0.61
CA MET A 104 10.12 -12.57 0.17
C MET A 104 11.24 -13.50 -0.28
N THR A 105 10.95 -14.78 -0.49
CA THR A 105 11.92 -15.76 -0.97
C THR A 105 12.51 -15.34 -2.32
N THR A 106 11.66 -14.91 -3.24
CA THR A 106 12.07 -14.41 -4.55
C THR A 106 12.97 -13.19 -4.43
N LEU A 107 12.60 -12.21 -3.60
CA LEU A 107 13.38 -11.00 -3.38
C LEU A 107 14.76 -11.31 -2.77
N LEU A 108 14.82 -12.16 -1.76
CA LEU A 108 16.08 -12.57 -1.15
C LEU A 108 16.99 -13.28 -2.14
N LYS A 109 16.44 -14.11 -3.04
CA LYS A 109 17.18 -14.77 -4.11
C LYS A 109 17.75 -13.77 -5.13
N GLU A 110 16.96 -12.78 -5.57
CA GLU A 110 17.40 -11.72 -6.48
C GLU A 110 18.51 -10.85 -5.87
N LEU A 111 18.57 -10.76 -4.53
CA LEU A 111 19.60 -10.03 -3.80
C LEU A 111 20.82 -10.87 -3.42
N GLU A 112 20.87 -12.16 -3.76
CA GLU A 112 22.06 -12.98 -3.52
C GLU A 112 23.31 -12.37 -4.18
N GLY A 113 24.40 -12.29 -3.41
CA GLY A 113 25.66 -11.70 -3.87
C GLY A 113 25.67 -10.18 -3.98
N LYS A 114 24.58 -9.50 -3.71
CA LYS A 114 24.52 -8.03 -3.71
C LYS A 114 24.80 -7.48 -2.31
N THR A 115 25.72 -6.50 -2.25
CA THR A 115 26.10 -5.81 -1.00
C THR A 115 25.19 -4.63 -0.70
N ASN A 116 24.72 -3.93 -1.74
CA ASN A 116 23.75 -2.87 -1.59
C ASN A 116 22.36 -3.47 -1.30
N ARG A 117 21.87 -3.23 -0.10
CA ARG A 117 20.59 -3.72 0.41
C ARG A 117 19.59 -2.59 0.62
N ASN A 118 19.92 -1.36 0.19
CA ASN A 118 19.06 -0.20 0.35
C ASN A 118 17.72 -0.41 -0.33
N ALA A 119 16.67 -0.08 0.39
CA ALA A 119 15.30 -0.21 -0.08
C ALA A 119 14.43 0.86 0.56
N ARG A 120 13.27 1.08 -0.02
CA ARG A 120 12.23 1.94 0.57
C ARG A 120 10.86 1.36 0.33
N PHE A 121 9.99 1.50 1.31
CA PHE A 121 8.56 1.41 1.07
C PHE A 121 8.01 2.77 0.65
N ARG A 122 7.16 2.74 -0.35
CA ARG A 122 6.48 3.92 -0.86
C ARG A 122 4.99 3.62 -0.98
N THR A 123 4.17 4.50 -0.42
CA THR A 123 2.71 4.47 -0.56
C THR A 123 2.25 5.73 -1.25
N VAL A 124 1.37 5.58 -2.24
CA VAL A 124 0.64 6.67 -2.85
C VAL A 124 -0.84 6.50 -2.52
N ILE A 125 -1.46 7.56 -2.02
CA ILE A 125 -2.89 7.64 -1.74
C ILE A 125 -3.54 8.56 -2.75
N SER A 126 -4.60 8.08 -3.40
CA SER A 126 -5.51 8.91 -4.20
C SER A 126 -6.79 9.13 -3.41
N LEU A 127 -7.09 10.38 -3.10
CA LEU A 127 -8.27 10.83 -2.38
C LEU A 127 -9.25 11.50 -3.35
N ILE A 128 -10.52 11.13 -3.29
CA ILE A 128 -11.62 11.79 -3.98
C ILE A 128 -12.66 12.20 -2.94
N LEU A 129 -12.94 13.49 -2.88
CA LEU A 129 -13.99 14.05 -2.03
C LEU A 129 -15.13 14.55 -2.91
N THR A 130 -16.36 14.17 -2.55
CA THR A 130 -17.57 14.66 -3.23
C THR A 130 -17.71 16.15 -3.00
N SER A 131 -17.97 16.89 -4.06
CA SER A 131 -18.27 18.33 -3.99
C SER A 131 -19.65 18.56 -3.37
N HIS A 132 -19.72 19.42 -2.36
CA HIS A 132 -20.98 19.73 -1.65
C HIS A 132 -21.67 21.01 -2.11
N THR A 133 -21.10 21.74 -3.11
CA THR A 133 -21.68 23.00 -3.60
C THR A 133 -22.36 22.84 -4.96
N GLU A 134 -23.58 23.39 -5.07
CA GLU A 134 -24.36 23.35 -6.33
C GLU A 134 -23.66 24.07 -7.49
N GLU A 135 -22.77 25.02 -7.21
CA GLU A 135 -22.05 25.81 -8.22
C GLU A 135 -20.90 25.03 -8.88
N GLN A 136 -20.40 23.94 -8.28
CA GLN A 136 -19.27 23.16 -8.82
C GLN A 136 -19.69 21.98 -9.71
N ARG A 137 -21.00 21.72 -9.83
CA ARG A 137 -21.53 20.56 -10.60
C ARG A 137 -21.44 20.70 -12.11
N GLU A 138 -21.01 21.83 -12.64
CA GLU A 138 -21.01 22.02 -14.09
C GLU A 138 -19.77 21.45 -14.81
N HIS A 139 -18.66 21.14 -14.09
CA HIS A 139 -17.43 20.64 -14.76
C HIS A 139 -16.73 19.47 -14.07
N GLN A 140 -16.84 19.30 -12.76
CA GLN A 140 -16.26 18.16 -12.01
C GLN A 140 -16.96 18.03 -10.65
N ASP A 141 -17.67 16.91 -10.43
CA ASP A 141 -18.44 16.68 -9.19
C ASP A 141 -17.60 16.33 -7.96
N TYR A 142 -16.27 16.40 -8.05
CA TYR A 142 -15.37 16.01 -6.98
C TYR A 142 -14.00 16.71 -7.04
N ASP A 143 -13.35 16.79 -5.88
CA ASP A 143 -11.95 17.15 -5.73
C ASP A 143 -11.08 15.90 -5.63
N SER A 144 -9.98 15.85 -6.37
CA SER A 144 -9.03 14.73 -6.29
C SER A 144 -7.64 15.20 -5.89
N SER A 145 -6.99 14.44 -5.00
CA SER A 145 -5.65 14.74 -4.51
C SER A 145 -4.81 13.48 -4.40
N LEU A 146 -3.49 13.61 -4.56
CA LEU A 146 -2.53 12.56 -4.31
C LEU A 146 -1.66 12.91 -3.10
N PHE A 147 -1.39 11.90 -2.28
CA PHE A 147 -0.48 11.98 -1.14
C PHE A 147 0.54 10.85 -1.22
N GLU A 148 1.73 11.10 -0.73
CA GLU A 148 2.82 10.13 -0.75
C GLU A 148 3.46 9.99 0.62
N GLY A 149 3.80 8.77 0.99
CA GLY A 149 4.61 8.48 2.16
C GLY A 149 5.72 7.51 1.82
N ILE A 150 6.94 7.83 2.27
CA ILE A 150 8.13 7.03 2.04
C ILE A 150 8.79 6.70 3.37
N VAL A 151 9.27 5.48 3.52
CA VAL A 151 10.18 5.08 4.59
C VAL A 151 11.38 4.37 3.99
N GLU A 152 12.56 4.92 4.25
CA GLU A 152 13.83 4.35 3.83
C GLU A 152 14.29 3.26 4.80
N GLY A 153 15.06 2.31 4.30
CA GLY A 153 15.60 1.21 5.09
C GLY A 153 16.46 0.27 4.26
N GLU A 154 16.56 -0.95 4.71
CA GLU A 154 17.31 -1.99 4.03
C GLU A 154 16.62 -3.36 4.10
N ILE A 155 16.91 -4.22 3.13
CA ILE A 155 16.49 -5.62 3.13
C ILE A 155 17.53 -6.43 3.86
N ILE A 156 17.17 -7.04 4.97
CA ILE A 156 18.03 -7.95 5.71
C ILE A 156 18.09 -9.32 5.04
N ARG A 157 19.01 -10.18 5.49
CA ARG A 157 19.31 -11.46 4.80
C ARG A 157 18.40 -12.60 5.19
N GLU A 158 17.72 -12.50 6.31
CA GLU A 158 16.82 -13.52 6.85
C GLU A 158 15.59 -12.89 7.49
N ARG A 159 14.51 -13.63 7.56
CA ARG A 159 13.27 -13.16 8.18
C ARG A 159 13.42 -13.01 9.68
N ARG A 160 12.96 -11.88 10.22
CA ARG A 160 12.88 -11.63 11.67
C ARG A 160 11.55 -11.01 12.05
N GLY A 161 10.92 -11.53 13.11
CA GLY A 161 9.63 -11.09 13.60
C GLY A 161 8.45 -11.80 12.95
N GLY A 162 7.27 -11.67 13.54
CA GLY A 162 6.05 -12.38 13.15
C GLY A 162 4.83 -11.48 13.02
N GLU A 163 4.96 -10.19 13.24
CA GLU A 163 3.87 -9.24 13.08
C GLU A 163 3.87 -8.57 11.69
N GLY A 164 2.78 -7.89 11.37
CA GLY A 164 2.64 -7.21 10.09
C GLY A 164 2.28 -8.14 8.94
N PHE A 165 2.65 -7.73 7.71
CA PHE A 165 2.36 -8.47 6.48
C PHE A 165 3.36 -8.14 5.36
N GLY A 166 3.27 -8.87 4.26
CA GLY A 166 4.11 -8.62 3.09
C GLY A 166 5.59 -8.81 3.38
N TYR A 167 6.40 -7.80 3.11
CA TYR A 167 7.86 -7.83 3.29
C TYR A 167 8.33 -7.38 4.69
N ASP A 168 7.44 -7.14 5.63
CA ASP A 168 7.77 -6.63 6.98
C ASP A 168 8.86 -7.45 7.70
N PRO A 169 8.90 -8.79 7.59
CA PRO A 169 9.96 -9.59 8.23
C PRO A 169 11.37 -9.38 7.69
N ILE A 170 11.54 -8.80 6.52
CA ILE A 170 12.85 -8.58 5.89
C ILE A 170 13.19 -7.10 5.67
N PHE A 171 12.30 -6.19 6.03
CA PHE A 171 12.54 -4.75 5.91
C PHE A 171 12.89 -4.14 7.28
N GLN A 172 14.10 -3.60 7.38
CA GLN A 172 14.57 -2.88 8.56
C GLN A 172 14.59 -1.38 8.25
N PRO A 173 13.69 -0.58 8.87
CA PRO A 173 13.63 0.85 8.62
C PRO A 173 14.88 1.56 9.15
N GLU A 174 15.26 2.64 8.49
CA GLU A 174 16.39 3.47 8.89
C GLU A 174 16.22 3.99 10.32
N GLY A 175 17.31 3.97 11.09
CA GLY A 175 17.31 4.37 12.50
C GLY A 175 16.85 3.31 13.49
N TYR A 176 16.52 2.12 13.03
CA TYR A 176 16.13 0.97 13.85
C TYR A 176 17.03 -0.23 13.59
N ASN A 177 17.22 -1.07 14.61
CA ASN A 177 17.94 -2.34 14.50
C ASN A 177 17.00 -3.55 14.44
N LYS A 178 15.72 -3.30 14.18
CA LYS A 178 14.64 -4.29 14.10
C LYS A 178 13.87 -4.12 12.80
N THR A 179 13.31 -5.22 12.30
CA THR A 179 12.39 -5.19 11.17
C THR A 179 11.02 -4.62 11.57
N PHE A 180 10.20 -4.23 10.59
CA PHE A 180 8.81 -3.87 10.87
C PHE A 180 8.06 -4.99 11.59
N ALA A 181 8.31 -6.25 11.25
CA ALA A 181 7.69 -7.40 11.90
C ALA A 181 8.15 -7.59 13.35
N GLU A 182 9.37 -7.15 13.71
CA GLU A 182 9.85 -7.16 15.09
C GLU A 182 9.39 -5.94 15.90
N LEU A 183 9.22 -4.80 15.26
CA LEU A 183 8.78 -3.56 15.91
C LEU A 183 7.31 -3.62 16.35
N GLY A 184 6.49 -4.36 15.63
CA GLY A 184 5.06 -4.46 15.90
C GLY A 184 4.24 -3.31 15.31
N ASN A 185 2.94 -3.53 15.24
CA ASN A 185 2.02 -2.60 14.55
C ASN A 185 1.94 -1.23 15.24
N ASP A 186 2.03 -1.16 16.55
CA ASP A 186 1.94 0.12 17.28
C ASP A 186 3.05 1.08 16.86
N ILE A 187 4.29 0.59 16.77
CA ILE A 187 5.43 1.41 16.31
C ILE A 187 5.35 1.63 14.81
N LYS A 188 5.09 0.58 14.05
CA LYS A 188 4.97 0.65 12.58
C LYS A 188 3.94 1.71 12.17
N ASN A 189 2.79 1.78 12.82
CA ASN A 189 1.73 2.74 12.50
C ASN A 189 2.10 4.20 12.81
N THR A 190 3.20 4.45 13.49
CA THR A 190 3.72 5.81 13.73
C THR A 190 4.80 6.25 12.75
N ILE A 191 5.50 5.31 12.13
CA ILE A 191 6.68 5.61 11.30
C ILE A 191 6.58 5.10 9.87
N SER A 192 5.60 4.25 9.55
CA SER A 192 5.50 3.58 8.25
C SER A 192 5.21 4.54 7.09
N HIS A 193 5.47 4.06 5.89
CA HIS A 193 5.11 4.71 4.63
C HIS A 193 3.63 5.12 4.59
N ARG A 194 2.71 4.24 5.07
CA ARG A 194 1.27 4.53 5.11
C ARG A 194 0.94 5.60 6.15
N ALA A 195 1.56 5.55 7.33
CA ALA A 195 1.40 6.59 8.35
C ALA A 195 1.88 7.97 7.87
N ARG A 196 2.88 8.01 7.00
CA ARG A 196 3.40 9.25 6.42
C ARG A 196 2.56 9.78 5.26
N ALA A 197 1.83 8.91 4.56
CA ALA A 197 0.95 9.29 3.46
C ALA A 197 -0.41 9.80 3.94
N VAL A 198 -0.86 9.42 5.13
CA VAL A 198 -2.12 9.80 5.77
C VAL A 198 -1.97 11.09 6.54
#